data_d1fc80b015128432e32f05d17672b7cb
#
_entry.id   d1fc80b015128432e32f05d17672b7cb
#
_cell.length_a   1.000
_cell.length_b   1.000
_cell.length_c   1.000
_cell.angle_alpha   90.00
_cell.angle_beta   90.00
_cell.angle_gamma   90.00
#
_symmetry.space_group_name_H-M   'P 1'
#
loop_
_entity.id
_entity.type
_entity.pdbx_description
1 polymer ?
#
loop_
_entity_poly.entity_id
_entity_poly.type
_entity_poly.pdbx_seq_one_letter_code
_entity_poly.pdbx_strand_id
1 'polypeptide(L)'
;RMFRNFAYFGVKGVVWSDERCEGYRQEVKRIGGEFFSFESDKQEDEIRMEVSRWLQELPKPVALFCCDDAHALFISETCKMTNIPIPEDIALLGVDNDELMCNISDPPISSIELEVEKGGYSIGRLVHRQIKKEHEGTFNIVINPIRIELRQSTEKHNIKDPYILEVVKYIETHYSSDLTIESLLANIPLSRRNFEVKFKNALNTSIYQYILNCRCNHLADLLLTTDRPLADLAIEVGFKDYNNISRVFKKYKGCPPLEYRQKKTSQR
;
A
#
# COMPACT_ATOMS: atom_id res chain seq x y z
N ARG A 1 -9.04 -8.31 -0.68
CA ARG A 1 -9.59 -8.86 -1.92
C ARG A 1 -8.82 -10.10 -2.32
N MET A 2 -9.52 -11.10 -2.80
CA MET A 2 -8.85 -12.24 -3.42
C MET A 2 -8.74 -11.97 -4.92
N PHE A 3 -7.55 -11.52 -5.36
CA PHE A 3 -7.19 -11.56 -6.77
C PHE A 3 -6.99 -13.02 -7.19
N ARG A 4 -7.30 -13.33 -8.44
CA ARG A 4 -6.92 -14.59 -9.09
C ARG A 4 -5.74 -14.40 -10.04
N ASN A 5 -5.66 -13.21 -10.63
CA ASN A 5 -4.65 -12.86 -11.61
C ASN A 5 -3.58 -11.97 -10.97
N PHE A 6 -2.34 -12.34 -11.20
CA PHE A 6 -1.18 -11.66 -10.65
C PHE A 6 -0.16 -11.43 -11.77
N ALA A 7 0.37 -10.22 -11.86
CA ALA A 7 1.30 -9.87 -12.91
C ALA A 7 2.57 -9.24 -12.33
N TYR A 8 3.69 -9.44 -12.99
CA TYR A 8 4.97 -8.83 -12.68
C TYR A 8 5.49 -8.04 -13.87
N PHE A 9 6.01 -6.84 -13.61
CA PHE A 9 6.71 -6.04 -14.60
C PHE A 9 8.12 -5.71 -14.10
N GLY A 10 9.15 -6.04 -14.90
CA GLY A 10 10.52 -5.87 -14.47
C GLY A 10 11.55 -5.82 -15.58
N VAL A 11 12.82 -5.68 -15.14
CA VAL A 11 14.00 -5.60 -16.02
C VAL A 11 14.63 -6.99 -16.12
N LYS A 12 14.79 -7.47 -17.35
CA LYS A 12 15.34 -8.79 -17.64
C LYS A 12 16.87 -8.81 -17.41
N GLY A 13 17.36 -9.87 -16.77
CA GLY A 13 18.79 -10.08 -16.56
C GLY A 13 19.39 -9.21 -15.45
N VAL A 14 18.57 -8.52 -14.69
CA VAL A 14 18.97 -7.77 -13.50
C VAL A 14 18.63 -8.60 -12.26
N VAL A 15 19.66 -9.04 -11.53
CA VAL A 15 19.53 -10.03 -10.45
C VAL A 15 18.42 -9.70 -9.44
N TRP A 16 18.37 -8.48 -8.94
CA TRP A 16 17.35 -8.09 -7.97
C TRP A 16 15.92 -8.06 -8.55
N SER A 17 15.76 -7.78 -9.86
CA SER A 17 14.46 -7.85 -10.54
C SER A 17 14.04 -9.30 -10.78
N ASP A 18 14.97 -10.13 -11.25
CA ASP A 18 14.72 -11.56 -11.50
C ASP A 18 14.35 -12.28 -10.18
N GLU A 19 15.06 -11.98 -9.06
CA GLU A 19 14.77 -12.54 -7.74
C GLU A 19 13.39 -12.08 -7.20
N ARG A 20 13.02 -10.81 -7.39
CA ARG A 20 11.67 -10.31 -7.02
C ARG A 20 10.58 -11.00 -7.84
N CYS A 21 10.79 -11.17 -9.15
CA CYS A 21 9.88 -11.89 -10.02
C CYS A 21 9.67 -13.33 -9.56
N GLU A 22 10.76 -14.05 -9.30
CA GLU A 22 10.68 -15.45 -8.90
C GLU A 22 10.04 -15.63 -7.53
N GLY A 23 10.39 -14.80 -6.55
CA GLY A 23 9.74 -14.80 -5.23
C GLY A 23 8.24 -14.56 -5.31
N TYR A 24 7.82 -13.58 -6.12
CA TYR A 24 6.40 -13.29 -6.34
C TYR A 24 5.69 -14.45 -7.04
N ARG A 25 6.28 -15.03 -8.06
CA ARG A 25 5.76 -16.20 -8.79
C ARG A 25 5.53 -17.39 -7.86
N GLN A 26 6.49 -17.70 -6.99
CA GLN A 26 6.38 -18.79 -6.03
C GLN A 26 5.21 -18.60 -5.06
N GLU A 27 5.04 -17.38 -4.56
CA GLU A 27 3.95 -17.07 -3.66
C GLU A 27 2.58 -17.14 -4.37
N VAL A 28 2.48 -16.59 -5.59
CA VAL A 28 1.25 -16.69 -6.41
C VAL A 28 0.89 -18.16 -6.65
N LYS A 29 1.86 -18.98 -6.98
CA LYS A 29 1.64 -20.44 -7.15
C LYS A 29 1.17 -21.09 -5.84
N ARG A 30 1.74 -20.72 -4.70
CA ARG A 30 1.37 -21.24 -3.38
C ARG A 30 -0.11 -20.96 -3.03
N ILE A 31 -0.61 -19.80 -3.43
CA ILE A 31 -2.02 -19.41 -3.18
C ILE A 31 -2.99 -19.85 -4.30
N GLY A 32 -2.49 -20.55 -5.34
CA GLY A 32 -3.31 -21.03 -6.46
C GLY A 32 -3.76 -19.92 -7.42
N GLY A 33 -3.02 -18.83 -7.53
CA GLY A 33 -3.26 -17.74 -8.47
C GLY A 33 -2.67 -18.01 -9.86
N GLU A 34 -3.13 -17.26 -10.87
CA GLU A 34 -2.55 -17.23 -12.21
C GLU A 34 -1.47 -16.14 -12.29
N PHE A 35 -0.31 -16.48 -12.84
CA PHE A 35 0.84 -15.59 -12.91
C PHE A 35 1.19 -15.21 -14.34
N PHE A 36 1.41 -13.89 -14.56
CA PHE A 36 1.83 -13.30 -15.83
C PHE A 36 3.07 -12.47 -15.60
N SER A 37 4.00 -12.37 -16.54
CA SER A 37 5.14 -11.46 -16.44
C SER A 37 5.46 -10.80 -17.76
N PHE A 38 5.96 -9.57 -17.67
CA PHE A 38 6.60 -8.87 -18.77
C PHE A 38 7.95 -8.36 -18.27
N GLU A 39 9.02 -8.86 -18.88
CA GLU A 39 10.39 -8.53 -18.50
C GLU A 39 11.17 -8.15 -19.77
N SER A 40 11.82 -7.00 -19.75
CA SER A 40 12.57 -6.48 -20.91
C SER A 40 13.91 -5.88 -20.45
N ASP A 41 14.90 -5.95 -21.31
CA ASP A 41 16.20 -5.29 -21.20
C ASP A 41 16.28 -3.99 -22.02
N LYS A 42 15.19 -3.65 -22.72
CA LYS A 42 15.08 -2.43 -23.54
C LYS A 42 14.59 -1.24 -22.70
N GLN A 43 14.82 -0.03 -23.23
CA GLN A 43 14.33 1.21 -22.63
C GLN A 43 12.80 1.31 -22.72
N GLU A 44 12.19 2.02 -21.77
CA GLU A 44 10.73 2.18 -21.65
C GLU A 44 10.07 2.70 -22.93
N ASP A 45 10.69 3.68 -23.59
CA ASP A 45 10.15 4.26 -24.82
C ASP A 45 10.09 3.25 -25.98
N GLU A 46 11.02 2.28 -26.01
CA GLU A 46 11.04 1.25 -27.03
C GLU A 46 9.95 0.18 -26.82
N ILE A 47 9.58 -0.08 -25.59
CA ILE A 47 8.63 -1.14 -25.23
C ILE A 47 7.22 -0.64 -24.93
N ARG A 48 6.97 0.66 -24.89
CA ARG A 48 5.67 1.23 -24.47
C ARG A 48 4.48 0.66 -25.25
N MET A 49 4.63 0.45 -26.55
CA MET A 49 3.56 -0.15 -27.36
C MET A 49 3.32 -1.63 -27.03
N GLU A 50 4.39 -2.39 -26.77
CA GLU A 50 4.31 -3.79 -26.40
C GLU A 50 3.67 -3.94 -25.03
N VAL A 51 4.09 -3.10 -24.06
CA VAL A 51 3.53 -3.05 -22.71
C VAL A 51 2.06 -2.62 -22.74
N SER A 52 1.69 -1.62 -23.56
CA SER A 52 0.29 -1.21 -23.73
C SER A 52 -0.59 -2.38 -24.16
N ARG A 53 -0.15 -3.16 -25.14
CA ARG A 53 -0.87 -4.34 -25.61
C ARG A 53 -0.97 -5.40 -24.52
N TRP A 54 0.15 -5.73 -23.86
CA TRP A 54 0.19 -6.68 -22.78
C TRP A 54 -0.78 -6.31 -21.64
N LEU A 55 -0.80 -5.03 -21.21
CA LEU A 55 -1.71 -4.55 -20.17
C LEU A 55 -3.18 -4.67 -20.57
N GLN A 56 -3.51 -4.48 -21.86
CA GLN A 56 -4.88 -4.68 -22.38
C GLN A 56 -5.30 -6.15 -22.39
N GLU A 57 -4.37 -7.06 -22.68
CA GLU A 57 -4.61 -8.52 -22.78
C GLU A 57 -4.66 -9.22 -21.41
N LEU A 58 -4.08 -8.61 -20.35
CA LEU A 58 -4.13 -9.18 -19.01
C LEU A 58 -5.58 -9.40 -18.54
N PRO A 59 -5.90 -10.58 -17.95
CA PRO A 59 -7.21 -10.82 -17.36
C PRO A 59 -7.43 -9.92 -16.15
N LYS A 60 -8.57 -9.23 -16.12
CA LYS A 60 -8.90 -8.24 -15.08
C LYS A 60 -9.96 -8.75 -14.11
N PRO A 61 -9.90 -8.37 -12.84
CA PRO A 61 -8.88 -7.53 -12.20
C PRO A 61 -7.57 -8.28 -11.95
N VAL A 62 -6.44 -7.56 -12.04
CA VAL A 62 -5.10 -8.09 -11.82
C VAL A 62 -4.33 -7.29 -10.76
N ALA A 63 -3.56 -7.99 -9.91
CA ALA A 63 -2.60 -7.37 -9.01
C ALA A 63 -1.23 -7.35 -9.69
N LEU A 64 -0.75 -6.16 -10.07
CA LEU A 64 0.50 -5.97 -10.78
C LEU A 64 1.57 -5.46 -9.84
N PHE A 65 2.67 -6.19 -9.75
CA PHE A 65 3.85 -5.85 -8.98
C PHE A 65 4.97 -5.43 -9.93
N CYS A 66 5.50 -4.23 -9.74
CA CYS A 66 6.63 -3.71 -10.50
C CYS A 66 7.93 -3.90 -9.72
N CYS A 67 9.02 -4.07 -10.46
CA CYS A 67 10.34 -4.28 -9.87
C CYS A 67 10.82 -3.10 -9.00
N ASP A 68 10.41 -1.85 -9.31
CA ASP A 68 10.65 -0.63 -8.53
C ASP A 68 9.58 0.43 -8.80
N ASP A 69 9.71 1.60 -8.19
CA ASP A 69 8.74 2.70 -8.30
C ASP A 69 8.84 3.45 -9.64
N ALA A 70 10.01 3.49 -10.29
CA ALA A 70 10.17 4.08 -11.61
C ALA A 70 9.37 3.29 -12.66
N HIS A 71 9.51 1.97 -12.63
CA HIS A 71 8.75 1.08 -13.51
C HIS A 71 7.26 1.07 -13.16
N ALA A 72 6.90 1.24 -11.88
CA ALA A 72 5.49 1.40 -11.48
C ALA A 72 4.90 2.72 -12.02
N LEU A 73 5.66 3.81 -12.03
CA LEU A 73 5.26 5.08 -12.64
C LEU A 73 5.04 4.92 -14.15
N PHE A 74 5.97 4.27 -14.85
CA PHE A 74 5.84 3.97 -16.28
C PHE A 74 4.57 3.16 -16.60
N ILE A 75 4.26 2.14 -15.80
CA ILE A 75 3.02 1.36 -15.93
C ILE A 75 1.79 2.22 -15.67
N SER A 76 1.81 3.07 -14.63
CA SER A 76 0.70 3.99 -14.30
C SER A 76 0.40 4.93 -15.46
N GLU A 77 1.43 5.55 -16.04
CA GLU A 77 1.30 6.42 -17.21
C GLU A 77 0.76 5.66 -18.44
N THR A 78 1.26 4.44 -18.67
CA THR A 78 0.80 3.60 -19.79
C THR A 78 -0.67 3.20 -19.62
N CYS A 79 -1.10 2.87 -18.39
CA CYS A 79 -2.51 2.62 -18.07
C CYS A 79 -3.38 3.87 -18.33
N LYS A 80 -2.90 5.04 -17.95
CA LYS A 80 -3.60 6.32 -18.20
C LYS A 80 -3.76 6.60 -19.69
N MET A 81 -2.71 6.38 -20.49
CA MET A 81 -2.77 6.55 -21.94
C MET A 81 -3.71 5.57 -22.64
N THR A 82 -3.87 4.37 -22.10
CA THR A 82 -4.73 3.31 -22.64
C THR A 82 -6.11 3.23 -21.98
N ASN A 83 -6.43 4.18 -21.09
CA ASN A 83 -7.68 4.24 -20.33
C ASN A 83 -7.95 2.96 -19.49
N ILE A 84 -6.91 2.34 -18.94
CA ILE A 84 -7.05 1.22 -18.02
C ILE A 84 -7.15 1.77 -16.60
N PRO A 85 -8.26 1.55 -15.87
CA PRO A 85 -8.45 2.11 -14.54
C PRO A 85 -7.50 1.48 -13.50
N ILE A 86 -6.83 2.33 -12.69
CA ILE A 86 -6.10 1.96 -11.49
C ILE A 86 -6.86 2.56 -10.30
N PRO A 87 -7.23 1.80 -9.31
CA PRO A 87 -6.93 0.39 -9.05
C PRO A 87 -8.02 -0.61 -9.46
N GLU A 88 -9.02 -0.20 -10.25
CA GLU A 88 -10.20 -1.02 -10.55
C GLU A 88 -9.84 -2.27 -11.36
N ASP A 89 -9.13 -2.11 -12.45
CA ASP A 89 -8.70 -3.17 -13.35
C ASP A 89 -7.31 -3.67 -13.00
N ILE A 90 -6.38 -2.77 -12.66
CA ILE A 90 -5.01 -3.07 -12.28
C ILE A 90 -4.72 -2.45 -10.91
N ALA A 91 -4.56 -3.27 -9.86
CA ALA A 91 -3.99 -2.80 -8.61
C ALA A 91 -2.46 -2.83 -8.72
N LEU A 92 -1.82 -1.66 -8.57
CA LEU A 92 -0.40 -1.45 -8.86
C LEU A 92 0.42 -1.28 -7.58
N LEU A 93 1.52 -2.04 -7.48
CA LEU A 93 2.46 -1.98 -6.35
C LEU A 93 3.89 -1.81 -6.86
N GLY A 94 4.61 -0.82 -6.32
CA GLY A 94 6.04 -0.60 -6.54
C GLY A 94 6.91 -1.06 -5.39
N VAL A 95 8.21 -0.74 -5.46
CA VAL A 95 9.22 -0.98 -4.42
C VAL A 95 10.15 0.22 -4.36
N ASP A 96 10.71 0.49 -3.19
CA ASP A 96 11.67 1.47 -2.74
C ASP A 96 11.03 2.65 -1.99
N ASN A 97 9.73 2.90 -2.17
CA ASN A 97 8.96 4.00 -1.59
C ASN A 97 9.58 5.37 -1.88
N ASP A 98 9.95 5.60 -3.15
CA ASP A 98 10.35 6.92 -3.62
C ASP A 98 9.14 7.86 -3.58
N GLU A 99 9.14 8.78 -2.60
CA GLU A 99 8.01 9.68 -2.35
C GLU A 99 7.70 10.56 -3.57
N LEU A 100 8.72 10.98 -4.34
CA LEU A 100 8.51 11.81 -5.52
C LEU A 100 7.79 11.01 -6.62
N MET A 101 8.32 9.84 -6.97
CA MET A 101 7.74 8.98 -8.02
C MET A 101 6.35 8.48 -7.64
N CYS A 102 6.18 8.04 -6.40
CA CYS A 102 4.90 7.52 -5.92
C CYS A 102 3.81 8.59 -5.89
N ASN A 103 4.13 9.84 -5.52
CA ASN A 103 3.13 10.91 -5.37
C ASN A 103 2.88 11.71 -6.64
N ILE A 104 3.79 11.72 -7.63
CA ILE A 104 3.57 12.37 -8.93
C ILE A 104 2.61 11.56 -9.82
N SER A 105 2.50 10.28 -9.58
CA SER A 105 1.56 9.39 -10.28
C SER A 105 0.11 9.73 -9.93
N ASP A 106 -0.77 9.51 -10.90
CA ASP A 106 -2.22 9.67 -10.74
C ASP A 106 -2.93 8.37 -11.22
N PRO A 107 -3.41 7.53 -10.26
CA PRO A 107 -3.40 7.71 -8.80
C PRO A 107 -2.01 7.48 -8.17
N PRO A 108 -1.76 8.01 -6.94
CA PRO A 108 -0.53 7.77 -6.19
C PRO A 108 -0.24 6.27 -5.97
N ILE A 109 1.03 5.88 -6.11
CA ILE A 109 1.46 4.48 -6.14
C ILE A 109 1.76 3.97 -4.74
N SER A 110 1.15 2.85 -4.35
CA SER A 110 1.53 2.07 -3.18
C SER A 110 2.88 1.40 -3.42
N SER A 111 3.75 1.38 -2.42
CA SER A 111 5.10 0.87 -2.58
C SER A 111 5.61 0.14 -1.35
N ILE A 112 6.51 -0.82 -1.56
CA ILE A 112 7.22 -1.53 -0.50
C ILE A 112 8.43 -0.69 -0.08
N GLU A 113 8.47 -0.29 1.19
CA GLU A 113 9.61 0.42 1.77
C GLU A 113 10.67 -0.56 2.24
N LEU A 114 11.93 -0.29 1.90
CA LEU A 114 13.10 -1.09 2.26
C LEU A 114 13.94 -0.41 3.34
N GLU A 115 14.67 -1.20 4.16
CA GLU A 115 15.62 -0.71 5.19
C GLU A 115 16.92 -0.16 4.57
N VAL A 116 16.84 0.76 3.59
CA VAL A 116 18.01 1.24 2.85
C VAL A 116 19.01 1.98 3.73
N GLU A 117 18.54 2.77 4.70
CA GLU A 117 19.40 3.54 5.62
C GLU A 117 20.25 2.59 6.48
N LYS A 118 19.64 1.58 7.10
CA LYS A 118 20.32 0.57 7.89
C LYS A 118 21.25 -0.30 7.03
N GLY A 119 20.82 -0.62 5.81
CA GLY A 119 21.65 -1.29 4.80
C GLY A 119 22.90 -0.48 4.49
N GLY A 120 22.76 0.81 4.16
CA GLY A 120 23.87 1.73 3.88
C GLY A 120 24.87 1.83 5.04
N TYR A 121 24.36 1.94 6.27
CA TYR A 121 25.21 1.94 7.46
C TYR A 121 26.02 0.63 7.60
N SER A 122 25.37 -0.51 7.38
CA SER A 122 26.01 -1.83 7.46
C SER A 122 27.06 -2.02 6.37
N ILE A 123 26.80 -1.54 5.16
CA ILE A 123 27.75 -1.53 4.05
C ILE A 123 28.96 -0.65 4.40
N GLY A 124 28.74 0.55 4.90
CA GLY A 124 29.83 1.46 5.30
C GLY A 124 30.73 0.86 6.35
N ARG A 125 30.17 0.19 7.37
CA ARG A 125 30.95 -0.54 8.38
C ARG A 125 31.77 -1.68 7.79
N LEU A 126 31.19 -2.44 6.87
CA LEU A 126 31.86 -3.56 6.21
C LEU A 126 33.05 -3.06 5.40
N VAL A 127 32.86 -2.04 4.55
CA VAL A 127 33.93 -1.42 3.75
C VAL A 127 35.06 -0.91 4.66
N HIS A 128 34.72 -0.22 5.75
CA HIS A 128 35.73 0.26 6.72
C HIS A 128 36.57 -0.87 7.30
N ARG A 129 35.96 -2.00 7.69
CA ARG A 129 36.67 -3.18 8.21
C ARG A 129 37.54 -3.82 7.15
N GLN A 130 37.09 -3.92 5.91
CA GLN A 130 37.88 -4.45 4.79
C GLN A 130 39.12 -3.58 4.51
N ILE A 131 38.97 -2.25 4.50
CA ILE A 131 40.10 -1.31 4.32
C ILE A 131 41.16 -1.52 5.44
N LYS A 132 40.69 -1.75 6.67
CA LYS A 132 41.58 -2.01 7.83
C LYS A 132 42.15 -3.43 7.84
N LYS A 133 41.79 -4.30 6.89
CA LYS A 133 42.14 -5.72 6.86
C LYS A 133 41.77 -6.51 8.14
N GLU A 134 40.68 -6.02 8.81
CA GLU A 134 40.13 -6.67 10.00
C GLU A 134 39.23 -7.86 9.64
N HIS A 135 38.88 -8.00 8.36
CA HIS A 135 38.03 -9.06 7.84
C HIS A 135 38.44 -9.46 6.41
N GLU A 136 38.62 -10.76 6.20
CA GLU A 136 38.78 -11.37 4.88
C GLU A 136 37.55 -12.24 4.60
N GLY A 137 36.92 -12.07 3.41
CA GLY A 137 35.79 -12.90 2.97
C GLY A 137 34.69 -12.10 2.27
N THR A 138 33.71 -12.85 1.73
CA THR A 138 32.49 -12.30 1.14
C THR A 138 31.41 -12.22 2.20
N PHE A 139 30.73 -11.08 2.28
CA PHE A 139 29.62 -10.84 3.22
C PHE A 139 28.36 -10.43 2.45
N ASN A 140 27.26 -11.06 2.77
CA ASN A 140 25.96 -10.66 2.28
C ASN A 140 25.29 -9.72 3.29
N ILE A 141 24.93 -8.53 2.83
CA ILE A 141 24.08 -7.62 3.59
C ILE A 141 22.69 -7.69 2.97
N VAL A 142 21.74 -8.18 3.75
CA VAL A 142 20.35 -8.28 3.34
C VAL A 142 19.62 -6.99 3.74
N ILE A 143 18.99 -6.35 2.77
CA ILE A 143 18.10 -5.20 2.98
C ILE A 143 16.66 -5.73 3.01
N ASN A 144 16.02 -5.64 4.17
CA ASN A 144 14.69 -6.21 4.37
C ASN A 144 13.58 -5.19 4.02
N PRO A 145 12.39 -5.66 3.62
CA PRO A 145 11.21 -4.81 3.57
C PRO A 145 10.79 -4.42 4.99
N ILE A 146 10.44 -3.13 5.19
CA ILE A 146 9.95 -2.59 6.47
C ILE A 146 8.44 -2.68 6.51
N ARG A 147 7.78 -2.14 5.48
CA ARG A 147 6.32 -2.02 5.38
C ARG A 147 5.89 -1.81 3.94
N ILE A 148 4.59 -1.88 3.72
CA ILE A 148 3.97 -1.41 2.48
C ILE A 148 3.33 -0.04 2.80
N GLU A 149 3.78 1.01 2.11
CA GLU A 149 3.12 2.30 2.14
C GLU A 149 1.94 2.25 1.18
N LEU A 150 0.73 2.17 1.76
CA LEU A 150 -0.50 2.05 1.00
C LEU A 150 -0.93 3.42 0.46
N ARG A 151 -1.18 3.49 -0.86
CA ARG A 151 -1.74 4.64 -1.57
C ARG A 151 -2.88 4.18 -2.49
N GLN A 152 -3.41 5.08 -3.30
CA GLN A 152 -4.62 4.84 -4.09
C GLN A 152 -4.47 3.74 -5.16
N SER A 153 -3.26 3.42 -5.61
CA SER A 153 -3.04 2.43 -6.68
C SER A 153 -3.38 0.98 -6.29
N THR A 154 -3.50 0.68 -4.98
CA THR A 154 -3.95 -0.63 -4.47
C THR A 154 -5.24 -0.55 -3.68
N GLU A 155 -5.64 0.65 -3.26
CA GLU A 155 -6.87 0.88 -2.51
C GLU A 155 -8.08 0.85 -3.43
N LYS A 156 -8.56 -0.33 -3.68
CA LYS A 156 -9.74 -0.50 -4.50
C LYS A 156 -11.02 -0.29 -3.69
N HIS A 157 -11.58 0.88 -3.78
CA HIS A 157 -12.99 1.07 -3.48
C HIS A 157 -13.81 0.60 -4.69
N ASN A 158 -14.26 -0.65 -4.69
CA ASN A 158 -15.22 -1.15 -5.70
C ASN A 158 -16.60 -0.51 -5.49
N ILE A 159 -16.61 0.80 -5.34
CA ILE A 159 -17.79 1.59 -5.07
C ILE A 159 -18.25 2.16 -6.40
N LYS A 160 -19.23 1.49 -7.03
CA LYS A 160 -19.82 1.95 -8.28
C LYS A 160 -20.67 3.22 -8.11
N ASP A 161 -21.12 3.47 -6.89
CA ASP A 161 -21.94 4.65 -6.57
C ASP A 161 -21.01 5.86 -6.30
N PRO A 162 -21.04 6.91 -7.15
CA PRO A 162 -20.14 8.05 -7.04
C PRO A 162 -20.30 8.81 -5.72
N TYR A 163 -21.51 8.88 -5.17
CA TYR A 163 -21.74 9.54 -3.88
C TYR A 163 -21.12 8.76 -2.72
N ILE A 164 -21.18 7.44 -2.77
CA ILE A 164 -20.53 6.61 -1.74
C ILE A 164 -19.00 6.70 -1.86
N LEU A 165 -18.46 6.71 -3.08
CA LEU A 165 -17.03 6.90 -3.32
C LEU A 165 -16.53 8.25 -2.79
N GLU A 166 -17.27 9.33 -3.05
CA GLU A 166 -16.96 10.68 -2.54
C GLU A 166 -16.91 10.71 -1.01
N VAL A 167 -17.93 10.11 -0.35
CA VAL A 167 -17.97 10.05 1.12
C VAL A 167 -16.80 9.23 1.69
N VAL A 168 -16.47 8.13 1.07
CA VAL A 168 -15.33 7.30 1.50
C VAL A 168 -14.04 8.10 1.43
N LYS A 169 -13.74 8.75 0.31
CA LYS A 169 -12.58 9.64 0.17
C LYS A 169 -12.59 10.77 1.19
N TYR A 170 -13.76 11.37 1.45
CA TYR A 170 -13.90 12.40 2.46
C TYR A 170 -13.60 11.89 3.88
N ILE A 171 -14.11 10.71 4.24
CA ILE A 171 -13.81 10.09 5.54
C ILE A 171 -12.30 9.82 5.68
N GLU A 172 -11.64 9.30 4.65
CA GLU A 172 -10.22 8.96 4.67
C GLU A 172 -9.30 10.18 4.82
N THR A 173 -9.72 11.32 4.27
CA THR A 173 -8.96 12.57 4.42
C THR A 173 -9.30 13.36 5.69
N HIS A 174 -10.50 13.13 6.28
CA HIS A 174 -11.01 13.91 7.43
C HIS A 174 -11.31 13.03 8.66
N TYR A 175 -10.75 11.83 8.75
CA TYR A 175 -11.04 10.85 9.81
C TYR A 175 -10.85 11.39 11.22
N SER A 176 -9.94 12.34 11.42
CA SER A 176 -9.65 12.95 12.72
C SER A 176 -10.70 13.99 13.17
N SER A 177 -11.50 14.51 12.24
CA SER A 177 -12.53 15.49 12.56
C SER A 177 -13.80 14.87 13.12
N ASP A 178 -14.71 15.70 13.63
CA ASP A 178 -16.01 15.25 14.15
C ASP A 178 -16.96 14.91 13.01
N LEU A 179 -16.81 13.70 12.46
CA LEU A 179 -17.66 13.22 11.38
C LEU A 179 -19.00 12.74 11.91
N THR A 180 -20.09 13.38 11.48
CA THR A 180 -21.47 12.94 11.69
C THR A 180 -22.11 12.49 10.37
N ILE A 181 -23.14 11.66 10.44
CA ILE A 181 -23.87 11.25 9.22
C ILE A 181 -24.47 12.47 8.52
N GLU A 182 -24.93 13.43 9.29
CA GLU A 182 -25.50 14.68 8.80
C GLU A 182 -24.46 15.51 8.03
N SER A 183 -23.22 15.61 8.57
CA SER A 183 -22.12 16.33 7.87
C SER A 183 -21.69 15.62 6.59
N LEU A 184 -21.73 14.30 6.56
CA LEU A 184 -21.40 13.51 5.37
C LEU A 184 -22.47 13.60 4.28
N LEU A 185 -23.72 13.85 4.65
CA LEU A 185 -24.85 13.99 3.73
C LEU A 185 -25.09 15.42 3.24
N ALA A 186 -24.39 16.42 3.78
CA ALA A 186 -24.70 17.84 3.54
C ALA A 186 -24.77 18.20 2.04
N ASN A 187 -23.97 17.53 1.20
CA ASN A 187 -23.92 17.80 -0.25
C ASN A 187 -24.36 16.60 -1.11
N ILE A 188 -25.00 15.59 -0.50
CA ILE A 188 -25.37 14.35 -1.19
C ILE A 188 -26.89 14.26 -1.29
N PRO A 189 -27.46 14.10 -2.50
CA PRO A 189 -28.94 14.05 -2.70
C PRO A 189 -29.47 12.64 -2.34
N LEU A 190 -29.18 12.16 -1.15
CA LEU A 190 -29.65 10.86 -0.64
C LEU A 190 -30.27 11.04 0.74
N SER A 191 -31.40 10.33 0.98
CA SER A 191 -31.92 10.20 2.34
C SER A 191 -30.95 9.38 3.20
N ARG A 192 -30.89 9.66 4.50
CA ARG A 192 -30.04 8.95 5.47
C ARG A 192 -30.14 7.43 5.34
N ARG A 193 -31.38 6.91 5.30
CA ARG A 193 -31.63 5.46 5.17
C ARG A 193 -31.05 4.87 3.88
N ASN A 194 -31.26 5.54 2.74
CA ASN A 194 -30.75 5.09 1.46
C ASN A 194 -29.22 5.11 1.43
N PHE A 195 -28.62 6.15 2.00
CA PHE A 195 -27.17 6.29 2.11
C PHE A 195 -26.54 5.17 2.96
N GLU A 196 -27.08 4.90 4.17
CA GLU A 196 -26.60 3.82 5.05
C GLU A 196 -26.69 2.44 4.37
N VAL A 197 -27.79 2.17 3.65
CA VAL A 197 -27.96 0.92 2.91
C VAL A 197 -26.96 0.81 1.76
N LYS A 198 -26.81 1.84 0.94
CA LYS A 198 -25.85 1.86 -0.17
C LYS A 198 -24.41 1.72 0.32
N PHE A 199 -24.04 2.44 1.38
CA PHE A 199 -22.73 2.37 1.99
C PHE A 199 -22.43 0.94 2.50
N LYS A 200 -23.38 0.34 3.23
CA LYS A 200 -23.24 -1.03 3.72
C LYS A 200 -23.12 -2.06 2.59
N ASN A 201 -23.90 -1.90 1.52
CA ASN A 201 -23.83 -2.80 0.36
C ASN A 201 -22.49 -2.66 -0.40
N ALA A 202 -21.95 -1.44 -0.50
CA ALA A 202 -20.69 -1.18 -1.19
C ALA A 202 -19.46 -1.68 -0.41
N LEU A 203 -19.46 -1.52 0.93
CA LEU A 203 -18.27 -1.75 1.77
C LEU A 203 -18.43 -2.89 2.78
N ASN A 204 -19.60 -3.53 2.83
CA ASN A 204 -19.95 -4.58 3.80
C ASN A 204 -19.73 -4.18 5.27
N THR A 205 -19.79 -2.86 5.56
CA THR A 205 -19.60 -2.29 6.90
C THR A 205 -20.47 -1.06 7.08
N SER A 206 -20.73 -0.64 8.33
CA SER A 206 -21.42 0.63 8.59
C SER A 206 -20.46 1.81 8.50
N ILE A 207 -20.99 3.01 8.22
CA ILE A 207 -20.22 4.26 8.15
C ILE A 207 -19.43 4.47 9.44
N TYR A 208 -20.06 4.29 10.59
CA TYR A 208 -19.39 4.43 11.89
C TYR A 208 -18.22 3.45 12.07
N GLN A 209 -18.42 2.17 11.70
CA GLN A 209 -17.35 1.17 11.75
C GLN A 209 -16.22 1.48 10.77
N TYR A 210 -16.54 2.03 9.60
CA TYR A 210 -15.54 2.46 8.63
C TYR A 210 -14.67 3.60 9.18
N ILE A 211 -15.29 4.65 9.76
CA ILE A 211 -14.57 5.75 10.42
C ILE A 211 -13.66 5.22 11.54
N LEU A 212 -14.16 4.33 12.38
CA LEU A 212 -13.35 3.73 13.45
C LEU A 212 -12.17 2.93 12.90
N ASN A 213 -12.35 2.20 11.80
CA ASN A 213 -11.27 1.46 11.16
C ASN A 213 -10.19 2.42 10.61
N CYS A 214 -10.57 3.50 9.93
CA CYS A 214 -9.63 4.53 9.48
C CYS A 214 -8.82 5.10 10.65
N ARG A 215 -9.49 5.50 11.75
CA ARG A 215 -8.81 6.00 12.95
C ARG A 215 -7.85 4.98 13.57
N CYS A 216 -8.25 3.70 13.63
CA CYS A 216 -7.39 2.63 14.13
C CYS A 216 -6.17 2.37 13.24
N ASN A 217 -6.30 2.51 11.91
CA ASN A 217 -5.17 2.38 10.99
C ASN A 217 -4.14 3.47 11.24
N HIS A 218 -4.56 4.74 11.25
CA HIS A 218 -3.66 5.86 11.50
C HIS A 218 -3.07 5.85 12.93
N LEU A 219 -3.84 5.41 13.93
CA LEU A 219 -3.30 5.21 15.29
C LEU A 219 -2.22 4.13 15.30
N ALA A 220 -2.40 3.03 14.55
CA ALA A 220 -1.40 1.98 14.44
C ALA A 220 -0.09 2.51 13.83
N ASP A 221 -0.18 3.33 12.78
CA ASP A 221 0.98 3.95 12.13
C ASP A 221 1.72 4.88 13.10
N LEU A 222 0.99 5.75 13.82
CA LEU A 222 1.57 6.65 14.82
C LEU A 222 2.21 5.89 16.00
N LEU A 223 1.63 4.76 16.42
CA LEU A 223 2.20 3.90 17.47
C LEU A 223 3.53 3.26 17.04
N LEU A 224 3.69 2.96 15.75
CA LEU A 224 4.91 2.39 15.19
C LEU A 224 5.97 3.45 14.88
N THR A 225 5.59 4.67 14.58
CA THR A 225 6.49 5.75 14.13
C THR A 225 6.90 6.72 15.22
N THR A 226 6.14 6.79 16.34
CA THR A 226 6.40 7.76 17.42
C THR A 226 6.39 7.10 18.79
N ASP A 227 7.06 7.77 19.77
CA ASP A 227 7.05 7.36 21.18
C ASP A 227 6.08 8.21 22.03
N ARG A 228 5.20 8.98 21.39
CA ARG A 228 4.23 9.87 22.05
C ARG A 228 3.21 9.07 22.89
N PRO A 229 2.65 9.67 23.95
CA PRO A 229 1.63 9.04 24.77
C PRO A 229 0.41 8.59 23.95
N LEU A 230 -0.13 7.41 24.24
CA LEU A 230 -1.31 6.87 23.55
C LEU A 230 -2.50 7.82 23.61
N ALA A 231 -2.68 8.54 24.72
CA ALA A 231 -3.77 9.49 24.89
C ALA A 231 -3.71 10.62 23.85
N ASP A 232 -2.52 11.18 23.62
CA ASP A 232 -2.32 12.28 22.66
C ASP A 232 -2.56 11.80 21.22
N LEU A 233 -2.03 10.62 20.88
CA LEU A 233 -2.21 10.03 19.56
C LEU A 233 -3.69 9.71 19.28
N ALA A 234 -4.39 9.26 20.30
CA ALA A 234 -5.80 8.93 20.20
C ALA A 234 -6.67 10.17 19.92
N ILE A 235 -6.39 11.27 20.59
CA ILE A 235 -7.04 12.56 20.34
C ILE A 235 -6.75 13.04 18.92
N GLU A 236 -5.49 12.96 18.49
CA GLU A 236 -5.05 13.38 17.15
C GLU A 236 -5.79 12.65 16.04
N VAL A 237 -6.00 11.33 16.18
CA VAL A 237 -6.76 10.55 15.20
C VAL A 237 -8.29 10.63 15.37
N GLY A 238 -8.78 11.45 16.30
CA GLY A 238 -10.21 11.78 16.45
C GLY A 238 -11.01 10.88 17.39
N PHE A 239 -10.37 10.12 18.29
CA PHE A 239 -11.10 9.42 19.34
C PHE A 239 -11.52 10.39 20.46
N LYS A 240 -12.82 10.45 20.75
CA LYS A 240 -13.37 11.31 21.80
C LYS A 240 -13.31 10.66 23.20
N ASP A 241 -13.30 9.33 23.27
CA ASP A 241 -13.32 8.57 24.51
C ASP A 241 -12.12 7.62 24.60
N TYR A 242 -11.20 7.99 25.49
CA TYR A 242 -9.99 7.21 25.75
C TYR A 242 -10.29 5.82 26.32
N ASN A 243 -11.35 5.67 27.13
CA ASN A 243 -11.66 4.42 27.81
C ASN A 243 -12.02 3.28 26.84
N ASN A 244 -12.54 3.61 25.68
CA ASN A 244 -12.95 2.64 24.66
C ASN A 244 -11.86 2.30 23.64
N ILE A 245 -10.76 3.05 23.58
CA ILE A 245 -9.74 2.91 22.53
C ILE A 245 -9.14 1.51 22.53
N SER A 246 -8.72 1.00 23.67
CA SER A 246 -8.08 -0.33 23.77
C SER A 246 -8.97 -1.44 23.23
N ARG A 247 -10.27 -1.39 23.52
CA ARG A 247 -11.25 -2.36 23.04
C ARG A 247 -11.49 -2.21 21.54
N VAL A 248 -11.66 -0.99 21.05
CA VAL A 248 -11.89 -0.71 19.64
C VAL A 248 -10.66 -1.08 18.82
N PHE A 249 -9.48 -0.64 19.23
CA PHE A 249 -8.23 -0.93 18.54
C PHE A 249 -7.95 -2.44 18.48
N LYS A 250 -8.13 -3.17 19.61
CA LYS A 250 -7.99 -4.63 19.65
C LYS A 250 -8.92 -5.33 18.65
N LYS A 251 -10.15 -4.82 18.48
CA LYS A 251 -11.11 -5.37 17.50
C LYS A 251 -10.57 -5.30 16.06
N TYR A 252 -9.86 -4.21 15.68
CA TYR A 252 -9.39 -3.99 14.31
C TYR A 252 -7.96 -4.47 14.08
N LYS A 253 -7.10 -4.47 15.11
CA LYS A 253 -5.66 -4.79 15.00
C LYS A 253 -5.26 -6.09 15.73
N GLY A 254 -6.20 -6.78 16.35
CA GLY A 254 -5.99 -8.07 17.00
C GLY A 254 -5.38 -8.00 18.41
N CYS A 255 -4.71 -6.91 18.78
CA CYS A 255 -4.11 -6.71 20.11
C CYS A 255 -4.29 -5.26 20.59
N PRO A 256 -4.15 -4.99 21.92
CA PRO A 256 -4.23 -3.64 22.48
C PRO A 256 -3.13 -2.70 21.92
N PRO A 257 -3.35 -1.34 21.92
CA PRO A 257 -2.40 -0.38 21.37
C PRO A 257 -0.98 -0.48 21.96
N LEU A 258 -0.85 -0.64 23.27
CA LEU A 258 0.46 -0.72 23.93
C LEU A 258 1.22 -1.99 23.54
N GLU A 259 0.53 -3.12 23.43
CA GLU A 259 1.10 -4.37 22.92
C GLU A 259 1.51 -4.24 21.45
N TYR A 260 0.69 -3.55 20.64
CA TYR A 260 1.00 -3.27 19.24
C TYR A 260 2.29 -2.46 19.09
N ARG A 261 2.49 -1.44 19.93
CA ARG A 261 3.73 -0.64 20.00
C ARG A 261 4.96 -1.50 20.37
N GLN A 262 4.81 -2.44 21.31
CA GLN A 262 5.92 -3.30 21.75
C GLN A 262 6.41 -4.25 20.66
N LYS A 263 5.57 -4.66 19.71
CA LYS A 263 6.00 -5.47 18.55
C LYS A 263 7.08 -4.80 17.72
N LYS A 264 7.15 -3.46 17.71
CA LYS A 264 8.25 -2.69 17.11
C LYS A 264 9.59 -2.93 17.83
N THR A 265 9.58 -3.04 19.16
CA THR A 265 10.80 -3.14 19.97
C THR A 265 11.42 -4.55 19.91
N SER A 266 10.62 -5.59 19.65
CA SER A 266 11.08 -6.98 19.52
C SER A 266 11.65 -7.31 18.13
N GLN A 267 11.49 -6.41 17.15
CA GLN A 267 12.03 -6.54 15.78
C GLN A 267 13.28 -5.65 15.54
N ARG A 268 13.70 -4.87 16.55
CA ARG A 268 14.97 -4.13 16.56
C ARG A 268 16.04 -4.93 17.33
#